data_d14206a3b2614ffacf9107b7370f1ce8
#
_entry.id   d14206a3b2614ffacf9107b7370f1ce8
#
_cell.length_a   1.000
_cell.length_b   1.000
_cell.length_c   1.000
_cell.angle_alpha   90.00
_cell.angle_beta   90.00
_cell.angle_gamma   90.00
#
_symmetry.space_group_name_H-M   'P 1'
#
loop_
_entity.id
_entity.type
_entity.pdbx_description
1 polymer ?
#
loop_
_entity_poly.entity_id
_entity_poly.type
_entity_poly.pdbx_seq_one_letter_code
_entity_poly.pdbx_strand_id
1 'polypeptide(L)'
;MSEDGEAVGAVVSNFSVTYLNGPALAILAAVPADGRSHTVRLQGQGAFRVTALAVEDKTVLVGVQTDSVDDVVIMLVAVEVGASLVIALAAGVVGRVWVRRELRPLSVVRAAAADIASRDLADESANLTRVGEEATSGPVEVAEVASALNSMIDAVEDGMERRARSEAKLRQFVADASHELRTPLASVQGYAQLARRDIDEASRTQALERISSEGARMASLVEEMLTLARLDGNRALKQEKIDVIPLILDALSDAHVVAPDHAWELGEAADIPVLGDEAALRQILTNLLANARVHTPAGTRVVVTLTRSDDEAVAACVRARGCAKGQGKAEGAPASSMVAIRVADDGPGIPPEIRDRVFDRFVRGDSSRTRDGHGSSGLGMSIVESLARAMGGSVRLVDSEKGTVIEVMLPAA
;
A
#
# COMPACT_ATOMS: atom_id res chain seq x y z
N MET A 1 20.23 72.03 -71.37
CA MET A 1 20.08 73.50 -71.54
C MET A 1 19.87 73.77 -73.02
N SER A 2 18.93 74.55 -73.35
CA SER A 2 18.71 75.05 -74.73
C SER A 2 19.91 75.95 -75.08
N GLU A 3 20.18 76.25 -76.40
CA GLU A 3 21.23 77.14 -76.88
C GLU A 3 21.18 78.56 -76.27
N ASP A 4 20.04 78.94 -75.68
CA ASP A 4 19.85 80.25 -74.99
C ASP A 4 20.07 80.27 -73.48
N GLY A 5 20.67 79.25 -72.88
CA GLY A 5 20.95 79.22 -71.44
C GLY A 5 19.76 78.92 -70.54
N GLU A 6 18.60 78.58 -71.06
CA GLU A 6 17.43 78.17 -70.24
C GLU A 6 17.50 76.69 -69.79
N ALA A 7 17.19 76.48 -68.56
CA ALA A 7 17.12 75.14 -68.03
C ALA A 7 15.84 74.45 -68.56
N VAL A 8 16.00 73.26 -69.16
CA VAL A 8 14.88 72.47 -69.67
C VAL A 8 14.95 71.10 -68.95
N GLY A 9 13.77 70.73 -68.39
CA GLY A 9 13.66 69.44 -67.75
C GLY A 9 12.33 68.82 -68.15
N ALA A 10 12.31 67.48 -68.23
CA ALA A 10 11.12 66.75 -68.51
C ALA A 10 11.13 65.44 -67.69
N VAL A 11 9.98 65.05 -67.23
CA VAL A 11 9.70 63.72 -66.62
C VAL A 11 9.07 62.85 -67.67
N VAL A 12 9.62 61.65 -67.89
CA VAL A 12 9.03 60.63 -68.74
C VAL A 12 8.39 59.61 -67.86
N SER A 13 7.06 59.53 -67.96
CA SER A 13 6.23 58.54 -67.21
C SER A 13 5.20 57.91 -68.15
N ASN A 14 5.05 56.62 -68.12
CA ASN A 14 4.03 55.89 -68.90
C ASN A 14 3.95 56.33 -70.37
N PHE A 15 5.12 56.45 -71.07
CA PHE A 15 5.17 56.90 -72.47
C PHE A 15 4.72 58.38 -72.74
N SER A 16 4.47 59.11 -71.67
CA SER A 16 4.22 60.56 -71.78
C SER A 16 5.38 61.38 -71.30
N VAL A 17 5.60 62.49 -71.96
CA VAL A 17 6.69 63.44 -71.60
C VAL A 17 5.99 64.69 -71.02
N THR A 18 6.23 64.97 -69.74
CA THR A 18 5.74 66.19 -69.09
C THR A 18 6.89 67.11 -68.81
N TYR A 19 6.82 68.33 -69.43
CA TYR A 19 7.84 69.32 -69.16
C TYR A 19 7.68 69.93 -67.78
N LEU A 20 8.78 70.13 -67.12
CA LEU A 20 8.86 70.70 -65.80
C LEU A 20 8.63 72.19 -65.81
N ASN A 21 7.87 72.70 -64.85
CA ASN A 21 7.62 74.13 -64.70
C ASN A 21 8.77 74.83 -63.96
N GLY A 22 8.78 76.19 -64.01
CA GLY A 22 9.84 76.95 -63.36
C GLY A 22 10.13 76.64 -61.92
N PRO A 23 9.12 76.46 -61.03
CA PRO A 23 9.37 76.05 -59.66
C PRO A 23 10.08 74.68 -59.52
N ALA A 24 9.73 73.69 -60.35
CA ALA A 24 10.37 72.35 -60.31
C ALA A 24 11.78 72.41 -60.80
N LEU A 25 12.06 73.22 -61.82
CA LEU A 25 13.42 73.48 -62.35
C LEU A 25 14.29 74.14 -61.27
N ALA A 26 13.76 75.11 -60.54
CA ALA A 26 14.48 75.76 -59.46
C ALA A 26 14.93 74.81 -58.33
N ILE A 27 14.01 73.85 -57.96
CA ILE A 27 14.36 72.82 -56.97
C ILE A 27 15.46 71.91 -57.51
N LEU A 28 15.41 71.50 -58.76
CA LEU A 28 16.42 70.64 -59.37
C LEU A 28 17.77 71.35 -59.55
N ALA A 29 17.76 72.64 -59.85
CA ALA A 29 18.98 73.45 -59.98
C ALA A 29 19.73 73.62 -58.66
N ALA A 30 19.07 73.48 -57.54
CA ALA A 30 19.69 73.51 -56.20
C ALA A 30 20.35 72.18 -55.81
N VAL A 31 20.30 71.13 -56.63
CA VAL A 31 20.91 69.81 -56.31
C VAL A 31 22.41 69.95 -56.60
N PRO A 32 23.31 69.66 -55.66
CA PRO A 32 24.75 69.70 -55.84
C PRO A 32 25.21 68.74 -56.94
N ALA A 33 26.09 69.19 -57.81
CA ALA A 33 26.72 68.38 -58.87
C ALA A 33 27.87 67.51 -58.28
N ASP A 34 27.64 66.78 -57.21
CA ASP A 34 28.67 65.98 -56.51
C ASP A 34 28.64 64.48 -56.92
N GLY A 35 27.85 64.15 -57.92
CA GLY A 35 27.72 62.77 -58.38
C GLY A 35 26.96 61.83 -57.44
N ARG A 36 26.47 62.35 -56.33
CA ARG A 36 25.65 61.54 -55.35
C ARG A 36 24.16 61.65 -55.63
N SER A 37 23.40 60.64 -55.21
CA SER A 37 21.97 60.66 -55.37
C SER A 37 21.31 61.45 -54.23
N HIS A 38 20.54 62.45 -54.59
CA HIS A 38 19.72 63.27 -53.68
C HIS A 38 18.27 63.02 -53.87
N THR A 39 17.47 62.96 -52.75
CA THR A 39 16.02 62.83 -52.84
C THR A 39 15.42 64.21 -52.89
N VAL A 40 14.65 64.46 -53.94
CA VAL A 40 13.98 65.75 -54.22
C VAL A 40 12.53 65.52 -54.42
N ARG A 41 11.64 66.30 -53.78
CA ARG A 41 10.21 66.26 -53.99
C ARG A 41 9.73 67.36 -54.89
N LEU A 42 9.18 67.00 -56.05
CA LEU A 42 8.66 67.96 -57.01
C LEU A 42 7.14 68.09 -56.78
N GLN A 43 6.66 69.35 -56.63
CA GLN A 43 5.18 69.57 -56.38
C GLN A 43 4.38 69.04 -57.53
N GLY A 44 3.40 68.20 -57.24
CA GLY A 44 2.49 67.57 -58.20
C GLY A 44 3.09 66.41 -59.01
N GLN A 45 4.35 66.06 -58.81
CA GLN A 45 5.05 64.99 -59.55
C GLN A 45 5.61 63.88 -58.64
N GLY A 46 5.66 64.15 -57.33
CA GLY A 46 6.16 63.17 -56.36
C GLY A 46 7.62 63.29 -56.00
N ALA A 47 8.15 62.24 -55.35
CA ALA A 47 9.57 62.15 -54.93
C ALA A 47 10.40 61.52 -56.04
N PHE A 48 11.53 62.14 -56.25
CA PHE A 48 12.54 61.71 -57.26
C PHE A 48 13.89 61.54 -56.58
N ARG A 49 14.58 60.52 -56.93
CA ARG A 49 16.00 60.33 -56.58
C ARG A 49 16.83 60.78 -57.75
N VAL A 50 17.51 61.92 -57.62
CA VAL A 50 18.15 62.65 -58.68
C VAL A 50 19.70 62.66 -58.45
N THR A 51 20.44 62.46 -59.51
CA THR A 51 21.91 62.62 -59.51
C THR A 51 22.28 63.70 -60.51
N ALA A 52 23.06 64.71 -60.08
CA ALA A 52 23.54 65.78 -60.92
C ALA A 52 25.00 65.48 -61.28
N LEU A 53 25.26 65.54 -62.60
CA LEU A 53 26.63 65.35 -63.16
C LEU A 53 27.03 66.60 -63.94
N ALA A 54 28.20 67.08 -63.69
CA ALA A 54 28.79 68.14 -64.49
C ALA A 54 29.44 67.52 -65.74
N VAL A 55 28.93 67.88 -66.93
CA VAL A 55 29.47 67.41 -68.21
C VAL A 55 29.85 68.65 -69.03
N GLU A 56 31.14 68.83 -69.29
CA GLU A 56 31.75 70.03 -69.92
C GLU A 56 31.24 71.28 -69.14
N ASP A 57 30.54 72.18 -69.76
CA ASP A 57 30.09 73.45 -69.14
C ASP A 57 28.61 73.39 -68.76
N LYS A 58 28.02 72.17 -68.69
CA LYS A 58 26.59 71.94 -68.42
C LYS A 58 26.33 70.93 -67.29
N THR A 59 25.31 71.19 -66.47
CA THR A 59 24.89 70.23 -65.45
C THR A 59 23.70 69.39 -65.98
N VAL A 60 23.92 68.10 -66.03
CA VAL A 60 22.87 67.15 -66.44
C VAL A 60 22.33 66.46 -65.18
N LEU A 61 21.00 66.50 -64.99
CA LEU A 61 20.32 65.80 -63.94
C LEU A 61 19.59 64.61 -64.51
N VAL A 62 19.79 63.46 -63.88
CA VAL A 62 19.06 62.27 -64.17
C VAL A 62 18.38 61.80 -62.89
N GLY A 63 17.05 61.51 -62.91
CA GLY A 63 16.33 61.13 -61.76
C GLY A 63 15.27 60.03 -62.06
N VAL A 64 14.99 59.21 -61.03
CA VAL A 64 13.97 58.19 -61.09
C VAL A 64 12.91 58.48 -60.02
N GLN A 65 11.65 58.35 -60.34
CA GLN A 65 10.54 58.50 -59.38
C GLN A 65 10.57 57.37 -58.39
N THR A 66 10.51 57.69 -57.08
CA THR A 66 10.58 56.70 -56.00
C THR A 66 9.23 56.39 -55.33
N ASP A 67 8.20 57.20 -55.54
CA ASP A 67 6.90 57.04 -54.90
C ASP A 67 6.29 55.65 -55.14
N SER A 68 6.39 55.11 -56.33
CA SER A 68 5.86 53.77 -56.66
C SER A 68 6.63 52.63 -55.96
N VAL A 69 7.91 52.86 -55.65
CA VAL A 69 8.76 51.89 -54.93
C VAL A 69 8.42 51.96 -53.45
N ASP A 70 8.26 53.16 -52.90
CA ASP A 70 7.95 53.34 -51.48
C ASP A 70 6.52 52.75 -51.16
N ASP A 71 5.55 52.94 -52.04
CA ASP A 71 4.19 52.34 -51.88
C ASP A 71 4.23 50.82 -51.90
N VAL A 72 5.02 50.19 -52.76
CA VAL A 72 5.17 48.74 -52.84
C VAL A 72 5.88 48.22 -51.57
N VAL A 73 6.90 48.92 -51.09
CA VAL A 73 7.60 48.54 -49.86
C VAL A 73 6.67 48.64 -48.65
N ILE A 74 5.91 49.73 -48.52
CA ILE A 74 4.91 49.90 -47.44
C ILE A 74 3.87 48.78 -47.48
N MET A 75 3.35 48.47 -48.69
CA MET A 75 2.37 47.37 -48.87
C MET A 75 2.95 46.02 -48.45
N LEU A 76 4.20 45.70 -48.87
CA LEU A 76 4.87 44.47 -48.50
C LEU A 76 5.05 44.36 -46.99
N VAL A 77 5.56 45.43 -46.36
CA VAL A 77 5.74 45.47 -44.89
C VAL A 77 4.42 45.30 -44.16
N ALA A 78 3.35 45.98 -44.66
CA ALA A 78 2.01 45.85 -44.05
C ALA A 78 1.46 44.42 -44.15
N VAL A 79 1.63 43.74 -45.29
CA VAL A 79 1.26 42.34 -45.49
C VAL A 79 2.06 41.41 -44.59
N GLU A 80 3.35 41.61 -44.50
CA GLU A 80 4.27 40.79 -43.65
C GLU A 80 3.92 40.93 -42.17
N VAL A 81 3.74 42.17 -41.69
CA VAL A 81 3.31 42.44 -40.30
C VAL A 81 1.95 41.85 -40.01
N GLY A 82 0.97 42.04 -40.96
CA GLY A 82 -0.35 41.46 -40.82
C GLY A 82 -0.35 39.95 -40.77
N ALA A 83 0.38 39.29 -41.66
CA ALA A 83 0.52 37.84 -41.67
C ALA A 83 1.19 37.32 -40.41
N SER A 84 2.28 37.98 -39.97
CA SER A 84 2.98 37.62 -38.74
C SER A 84 2.07 37.72 -37.50
N LEU A 85 1.23 38.74 -37.38
CA LEU A 85 0.30 38.93 -36.30
C LEU A 85 -0.78 37.79 -36.27
N VAL A 86 -1.32 37.47 -37.46
CA VAL A 86 -2.31 36.37 -37.59
C VAL A 86 -1.70 35.04 -37.18
N ILE A 87 -0.48 34.73 -37.62
CA ILE A 87 0.24 33.51 -37.25
C ILE A 87 0.48 33.47 -35.75
N ALA A 88 0.93 34.56 -35.14
CA ALA A 88 1.20 34.64 -33.69
C ALA A 88 -0.10 34.43 -32.88
N LEU A 89 -1.22 35.03 -33.27
CA LEU A 89 -2.52 34.83 -32.63
C LEU A 89 -3.02 33.40 -32.79
N ALA A 90 -2.92 32.82 -34.00
CA ALA A 90 -3.28 31.43 -34.24
C ALA A 90 -2.44 30.47 -33.41
N ALA A 91 -1.13 30.65 -33.34
CA ALA A 91 -0.22 29.86 -32.52
C ALA A 91 -0.55 29.98 -31.02
N GLY A 92 -0.88 31.18 -30.55
CA GLY A 92 -1.29 31.40 -29.16
C GLY A 92 -2.60 30.70 -28.82
N VAL A 93 -3.59 30.72 -29.70
CA VAL A 93 -4.86 30.01 -29.49
C VAL A 93 -4.66 28.51 -29.51
N VAL A 94 -3.97 27.98 -30.51
CA VAL A 94 -3.68 26.54 -30.62
C VAL A 94 -2.87 26.06 -29.42
N GLY A 95 -1.80 26.78 -29.05
CA GLY A 95 -0.99 26.46 -27.87
C GLY A 95 -1.78 26.45 -26.57
N ARG A 96 -2.68 27.43 -26.36
CA ARG A 96 -3.55 27.49 -25.18
C ARG A 96 -4.53 26.32 -25.13
N VAL A 97 -5.14 25.94 -26.26
CA VAL A 97 -6.08 24.82 -26.33
C VAL A 97 -5.33 23.50 -26.07
N TRP A 98 -4.17 23.35 -26.69
CA TRP A 98 -3.34 22.15 -26.53
C TRP A 98 -2.87 21.97 -25.07
N VAL A 99 -2.27 22.99 -24.48
CA VAL A 99 -1.83 22.93 -23.05
C VAL A 99 -3.00 22.65 -22.11
N ARG A 100 -4.16 23.26 -22.34
CA ARG A 100 -5.34 22.97 -21.52
C ARG A 100 -5.81 21.53 -21.65
N ARG A 101 -5.73 20.95 -22.84
CA ARG A 101 -6.12 19.56 -23.09
C ARG A 101 -5.14 18.58 -22.42
N GLU A 102 -3.84 18.82 -22.52
CA GLU A 102 -2.79 17.99 -21.89
C GLU A 102 -2.80 18.06 -20.35
N LEU A 103 -3.18 19.20 -19.79
CA LEU A 103 -3.23 19.38 -18.32
C LEU A 103 -4.59 19.01 -17.69
N ARG A 104 -5.62 18.69 -18.50
CA ARG A 104 -6.93 18.30 -17.97
C ARG A 104 -6.87 17.09 -17.03
N PRO A 105 -6.11 16.02 -17.32
CA PRO A 105 -6.02 14.86 -16.42
C PRO A 105 -5.49 15.21 -15.03
N LEU A 106 -4.60 16.18 -14.89
CA LEU A 106 -4.11 16.66 -13.58
C LEU A 106 -5.22 17.23 -12.69
N SER A 107 -6.26 17.80 -13.29
CA SER A 107 -7.43 18.27 -12.53
C SER A 107 -8.23 17.13 -11.92
N VAL A 108 -8.26 15.97 -12.57
CA VAL A 108 -8.91 14.75 -12.07
C VAL A 108 -8.11 14.17 -10.89
N VAL A 109 -6.79 14.07 -11.04
CA VAL A 109 -5.89 13.64 -9.95
C VAL A 109 -6.01 14.55 -8.73
N ARG A 110 -6.02 15.88 -8.95
CA ARG A 110 -6.23 16.86 -7.87
C ARG A 110 -7.59 16.70 -7.18
N ALA A 111 -8.65 16.46 -7.95
CA ALA A 111 -9.99 16.28 -7.38
C ALA A 111 -10.08 14.99 -6.55
N ALA A 112 -9.49 13.90 -7.03
CA ALA A 112 -9.41 12.64 -6.28
C ALA A 112 -8.60 12.80 -4.98
N ALA A 113 -7.45 13.44 -5.05
CA ALA A 113 -6.63 13.72 -3.85
C ALA A 113 -7.35 14.63 -2.85
N ALA A 114 -8.10 15.63 -3.31
CA ALA A 114 -8.87 16.53 -2.43
C ALA A 114 -10.06 15.81 -1.79
N ASP A 115 -10.73 14.90 -2.53
CA ASP A 115 -11.82 14.07 -1.99
C ASP A 115 -11.30 13.16 -0.87
N ILE A 116 -10.17 12.49 -1.08
CA ILE A 116 -9.52 11.65 -0.07
C ILE A 116 -9.15 12.47 1.18
N ALA A 117 -8.55 13.65 0.97
CA ALA A 117 -8.11 14.52 2.08
C ALA A 117 -9.28 15.11 2.89
N SER A 118 -10.46 15.23 2.31
CA SER A 118 -11.66 15.78 2.96
C SER A 118 -12.50 14.74 3.68
N ARG A 119 -12.30 13.44 3.41
CA ARG A 119 -13.05 12.35 4.04
C ARG A 119 -12.49 12.02 5.41
N ASP A 120 -13.39 11.68 6.30
CA ASP A 120 -13.00 11.07 7.58
C ASP A 120 -12.62 9.61 7.32
N LEU A 121 -11.32 9.34 7.35
CA LEU A 121 -10.75 7.99 7.18
C LEU A 121 -11.12 7.04 8.33
N ALA A 122 -11.83 7.52 9.35
CA ALA A 122 -12.36 6.68 10.42
C ALA A 122 -13.72 6.03 10.06
N ASP A 123 -14.36 6.45 8.97
CA ASP A 123 -15.62 5.86 8.51
C ASP A 123 -15.34 4.59 7.69
N GLU A 124 -15.75 3.43 8.20
CA GLU A 124 -15.55 2.10 7.60
C GLU A 124 -16.15 1.96 6.18
N SER A 125 -17.03 2.89 5.77
CA SER A 125 -17.71 2.89 4.47
C SER A 125 -17.02 3.74 3.40
N ALA A 126 -15.86 4.33 3.69
CA ALA A 126 -15.15 5.23 2.78
C ALA A 126 -14.57 4.46 1.57
N ASN A 127 -15.41 4.23 0.57
CA ASN A 127 -14.95 3.76 -0.74
C ASN A 127 -14.15 4.91 -1.39
N LEU A 128 -12.82 4.80 -1.43
CA LEU A 128 -11.95 5.84 -1.97
C LEU A 128 -12.07 5.89 -3.49
N THR A 129 -12.27 7.12 -4.02
CA THR A 129 -12.44 7.32 -5.46
C THR A 129 -11.10 7.14 -6.17
N ARG A 130 -10.96 6.10 -6.99
CA ARG A 130 -9.79 5.87 -7.83
C ARG A 130 -9.73 6.84 -8.99
N VAL A 131 -8.54 7.18 -9.41
CA VAL A 131 -8.30 7.95 -10.63
C VAL A 131 -8.59 7.06 -11.83
N GLY A 132 -9.54 7.49 -12.69
CA GLY A 132 -10.02 6.69 -13.83
C GLY A 132 -8.98 6.50 -14.92
N GLU A 133 -9.29 5.58 -15.86
CA GLU A 133 -8.41 5.19 -16.98
C GLU A 133 -8.01 6.36 -17.88
N GLU A 134 -8.81 7.43 -17.97
CA GLU A 134 -8.48 8.62 -18.76
C GLU A 134 -7.19 9.31 -18.29
N ALA A 135 -6.88 9.26 -16.99
CA ALA A 135 -5.67 9.86 -16.45
C ALA A 135 -4.47 8.87 -16.47
N THR A 136 -4.75 7.56 -16.40
CA THR A 136 -3.70 6.52 -16.49
C THR A 136 -3.28 6.22 -17.93
N SER A 137 -4.09 6.59 -18.92
CA SER A 137 -3.79 6.46 -20.36
C SER A 137 -3.34 7.78 -21.01
N GLY A 138 -3.12 8.83 -20.21
CA GLY A 138 -2.66 10.15 -20.65
C GLY A 138 -1.15 10.22 -20.91
N PRO A 139 -0.57 11.44 -20.96
CA PRO A 139 0.88 11.63 -21.02
C PRO A 139 1.61 10.84 -19.93
N VAL A 140 2.80 10.32 -20.24
CA VAL A 140 3.55 9.38 -19.38
C VAL A 140 3.69 9.92 -17.96
N GLU A 141 4.01 11.19 -17.80
CA GLU A 141 4.21 11.84 -16.50
C GLU A 141 2.92 11.89 -15.68
N VAL A 142 1.77 12.08 -16.32
CA VAL A 142 0.45 12.11 -15.66
C VAL A 142 -0.01 10.69 -15.31
N ALA A 143 0.26 9.72 -16.20
CA ALA A 143 -0.05 8.32 -15.97
C ALA A 143 0.76 7.74 -14.79
N GLU A 144 2.03 8.11 -14.66
CA GLU A 144 2.86 7.72 -13.49
C GLU A 144 2.29 8.27 -12.18
N VAL A 145 1.90 9.55 -12.15
CA VAL A 145 1.31 10.17 -10.95
C VAL A 145 -0.05 9.52 -10.60
N ALA A 146 -0.89 9.28 -11.60
CA ALA A 146 -2.17 8.62 -11.41
C ALA A 146 -2.03 7.19 -10.88
N SER A 147 -1.06 6.43 -11.42
CA SER A 147 -0.73 5.08 -10.96
C SER A 147 -0.18 5.05 -9.53
N ALA A 148 0.73 5.98 -9.22
CA ALA A 148 1.27 6.13 -7.87
C ALA A 148 0.17 6.49 -6.85
N LEU A 149 -0.77 7.37 -7.23
CA LEU A 149 -1.90 7.73 -6.37
C LEU A 149 -2.84 6.53 -6.15
N ASN A 150 -3.17 5.77 -7.21
CA ASN A 150 -3.99 4.55 -7.07
C ASN A 150 -3.30 3.51 -6.17
N SER A 151 -1.98 3.31 -6.30
CA SER A 151 -1.23 2.42 -5.42
C SER A 151 -1.24 2.89 -3.96
N MET A 152 -1.21 4.20 -3.72
CA MET A 152 -1.34 4.76 -2.38
C MET A 152 -2.76 4.55 -1.82
N ILE A 153 -3.80 4.68 -2.65
CA ILE A 153 -5.19 4.39 -2.27
C ILE A 153 -5.32 2.93 -1.85
N ASP A 154 -4.83 2.00 -2.69
CA ASP A 154 -4.86 0.56 -2.38
C ASP A 154 -4.15 0.26 -1.05
N ALA A 155 -2.99 0.86 -0.80
CA ALA A 155 -2.25 0.69 0.45
C ALA A 155 -3.00 1.25 1.68
N VAL A 156 -3.73 2.36 1.53
CA VAL A 156 -4.57 2.95 2.57
C VAL A 156 -5.79 2.07 2.83
N GLU A 157 -6.52 1.64 1.80
CA GLU A 157 -7.67 0.73 1.91
C GLU A 157 -7.26 -0.57 2.62
N ASP A 158 -6.16 -1.20 2.20
CA ASP A 158 -5.60 -2.39 2.86
C ASP A 158 -5.23 -2.14 4.33
N GLY A 159 -4.73 -0.95 4.63
CA GLY A 159 -4.41 -0.53 6.00
C GLY A 159 -5.64 -0.38 6.87
N MET A 160 -6.68 0.26 6.32
CA MET A 160 -7.99 0.43 6.99
C MET A 160 -8.69 -0.89 7.25
N GLU A 161 -8.76 -1.78 6.24
CA GLU A 161 -9.34 -3.11 6.41
C GLU A 161 -8.61 -3.94 7.48
N ARG A 162 -7.27 -3.87 7.49
CA ARG A 162 -6.47 -4.56 8.54
C ARG A 162 -6.78 -4.00 9.91
N ARG A 163 -6.92 -2.68 10.03
CA ARG A 163 -7.27 -2.03 11.29
C ARG A 163 -8.69 -2.40 11.73
N ALA A 164 -9.68 -2.31 10.86
CA ALA A 164 -11.07 -2.68 11.15
C ALA A 164 -11.19 -4.14 11.60
N ARG A 165 -10.51 -5.07 10.89
CA ARG A 165 -10.43 -6.49 11.29
C ARG A 165 -9.76 -6.67 12.65
N SER A 166 -8.72 -5.89 12.96
CA SER A 166 -8.03 -5.94 14.26
C SER A 166 -8.93 -5.42 15.39
N GLU A 167 -9.63 -4.30 15.16
CA GLU A 167 -10.58 -3.74 16.12
C GLU A 167 -11.77 -4.68 16.37
N ALA A 168 -12.33 -5.29 15.32
CA ALA A 168 -13.40 -6.27 15.46
C ALA A 168 -12.96 -7.50 16.28
N LYS A 169 -11.74 -8.03 16.01
CA LYS A 169 -11.15 -9.10 16.80
C LYS A 169 -10.94 -8.72 18.26
N LEU A 170 -10.50 -7.49 18.53
CA LEU A 170 -10.32 -7.00 19.91
C LEU A 170 -11.66 -6.86 20.63
N ARG A 171 -12.68 -6.30 19.98
CA ARG A 171 -14.04 -6.20 20.56
C ARG A 171 -14.60 -7.57 20.89
N GLN A 172 -14.47 -8.53 19.97
CA GLN A 172 -14.89 -9.91 20.18
C GLN A 172 -14.14 -10.54 21.35
N PHE A 173 -12.81 -10.40 21.39
CA PHE A 173 -11.97 -10.91 22.48
C PHE A 173 -12.40 -10.37 23.85
N VAL A 174 -12.67 -9.05 23.96
CA VAL A 174 -13.13 -8.43 25.22
C VAL A 174 -14.52 -8.94 25.63
N ALA A 175 -15.43 -9.12 24.65
CA ALA A 175 -16.76 -9.67 24.92
C ALA A 175 -16.67 -11.11 25.44
N ASP A 176 -15.92 -11.97 24.75
CA ASP A 176 -15.75 -13.38 25.12
C ASP A 176 -15.03 -13.52 26.46
N ALA A 177 -13.96 -12.73 26.70
CA ALA A 177 -13.28 -12.65 27.99
C ALA A 177 -14.23 -12.28 29.14
N SER A 178 -15.09 -11.30 28.91
CA SER A 178 -16.08 -10.86 29.89
C SER A 178 -17.10 -11.95 30.22
N HIS A 179 -17.52 -12.73 29.22
CA HIS A 179 -18.42 -13.86 29.40
C HIS A 179 -17.75 -14.99 30.18
N GLU A 180 -16.52 -15.38 29.82
CA GLU A 180 -15.79 -16.47 30.46
C GLU A 180 -15.34 -16.14 31.89
N LEU A 181 -15.14 -14.87 32.23
CA LEU A 181 -14.85 -14.44 33.61
C LEU A 181 -16.13 -14.31 34.47
N ARG A 182 -17.27 -13.97 33.89
CA ARG A 182 -18.51 -13.79 34.65
C ARG A 182 -19.01 -15.09 35.27
N THR A 183 -18.89 -16.19 34.54
CA THR A 183 -19.39 -17.51 35.00
C THR A 183 -18.67 -18.00 36.26
N PRO A 184 -17.34 -18.11 36.33
CA PRO A 184 -16.65 -18.52 37.55
C PRO A 184 -16.81 -17.50 38.69
N LEU A 185 -16.91 -16.21 38.38
CA LEU A 185 -17.16 -15.16 39.37
C LEU A 185 -18.54 -15.36 40.06
N ALA A 186 -19.58 -15.67 39.28
CA ALA A 186 -20.89 -15.98 39.83
C ALA A 186 -20.86 -17.25 40.69
N SER A 187 -20.10 -18.27 40.30
CA SER A 187 -19.84 -19.48 41.08
C SER A 187 -19.16 -19.17 42.43
N VAL A 188 -18.07 -18.39 42.39
CA VAL A 188 -17.36 -17.93 43.61
C VAL A 188 -18.32 -17.18 44.55
N GLN A 189 -19.15 -16.26 44.02
CA GLN A 189 -20.11 -15.51 44.81
C GLN A 189 -21.15 -16.42 45.42
N GLY A 190 -21.68 -17.40 44.67
CA GLY A 190 -22.65 -18.36 45.14
C GLY A 190 -22.12 -19.23 46.28
N TYR A 191 -20.93 -19.82 46.13
CA TYR A 191 -20.28 -20.63 47.17
C TYR A 191 -19.86 -19.78 48.37
N ALA A 192 -19.43 -18.54 48.21
CA ALA A 192 -19.15 -17.62 49.29
C ALA A 192 -20.41 -17.27 50.11
N GLN A 193 -21.56 -17.11 49.46
CA GLN A 193 -22.84 -16.94 50.15
C GLN A 193 -23.25 -18.23 50.87
N LEU A 194 -23.05 -19.41 50.29
CA LEU A 194 -23.32 -20.68 50.90
C LEU A 194 -22.47 -20.90 52.16
N ALA A 195 -21.14 -20.64 52.08
CA ALA A 195 -20.23 -20.79 53.20
C ALA A 195 -20.54 -19.84 54.41
N ARG A 196 -21.28 -18.75 54.14
CA ARG A 196 -21.72 -17.79 55.20
C ARG A 196 -23.02 -18.22 55.91
N ARG A 197 -23.72 -19.21 55.39
CA ARG A 197 -24.93 -19.74 56.01
C ARG A 197 -24.56 -20.68 57.16
N ASP A 198 -25.56 -21.01 57.98
CA ASP A 198 -25.42 -22.03 59.00
C ASP A 198 -25.55 -23.41 58.33
N ILE A 199 -24.38 -23.96 57.95
CA ILE A 199 -24.22 -25.26 57.31
C ILE A 199 -23.19 -26.08 58.09
N ASP A 200 -23.21 -27.40 57.88
CA ASP A 200 -22.23 -28.30 58.48
C ASP A 200 -20.81 -28.00 57.98
N GLU A 201 -19.80 -28.41 58.74
CA GLU A 201 -18.37 -28.14 58.51
C GLU A 201 -17.91 -28.75 57.16
N ALA A 202 -18.43 -29.93 56.81
CA ALA A 202 -18.09 -30.59 55.55
C ALA A 202 -18.56 -29.79 54.35
N SER A 203 -19.80 -29.31 54.38
CA SER A 203 -20.35 -28.46 53.34
C SER A 203 -19.61 -27.11 53.24
N ARG A 204 -19.19 -26.54 54.37
CA ARG A 204 -18.40 -25.30 54.38
C ARG A 204 -17.01 -25.51 53.76
N THR A 205 -16.33 -26.62 54.13
CA THR A 205 -15.03 -26.97 53.56
C THR A 205 -15.15 -27.16 52.04
N GLN A 206 -16.18 -27.90 51.59
CA GLN A 206 -16.42 -28.08 50.15
C GLN A 206 -16.67 -26.75 49.42
N ALA A 207 -17.44 -25.84 50.02
CA ALA A 207 -17.68 -24.52 49.43
C ALA A 207 -16.37 -23.70 49.31
N LEU A 208 -15.51 -23.74 50.31
CA LEU A 208 -14.16 -23.07 50.29
C LEU A 208 -13.23 -23.69 49.25
N GLU A 209 -13.24 -25.00 49.12
CA GLU A 209 -12.45 -25.70 48.08
C GLU A 209 -12.92 -25.30 46.67
N ARG A 210 -14.23 -25.19 46.45
CA ARG A 210 -14.81 -24.73 45.21
C ARG A 210 -14.44 -23.28 44.90
N ILE A 211 -14.44 -22.38 45.89
CA ILE A 211 -13.97 -20.98 45.74
C ILE A 211 -12.51 -20.96 45.35
N SER A 212 -11.65 -21.74 46.01
CA SER A 212 -10.21 -21.81 45.70
C SER A 212 -9.97 -22.33 44.29
N SER A 213 -10.67 -23.40 43.91
CA SER A 213 -10.59 -23.98 42.56
C SER A 213 -11.00 -23.01 41.46
N GLU A 214 -12.13 -22.27 41.62
CA GLU A 214 -12.56 -21.27 40.65
C GLU A 214 -11.63 -20.04 40.60
N GLY A 215 -11.04 -19.66 41.74
CA GLY A 215 -10.04 -18.63 41.82
C GLY A 215 -8.77 -19.00 41.02
N ALA A 216 -8.27 -20.22 41.19
CA ALA A 216 -7.12 -20.73 40.42
C ALA A 216 -7.45 -20.78 38.91
N ARG A 217 -8.65 -21.22 38.54
CA ARG A 217 -9.12 -21.25 37.15
C ARG A 217 -9.15 -19.84 36.52
N MET A 218 -9.67 -18.83 37.27
CA MET A 218 -9.67 -17.45 36.80
C MET A 218 -8.26 -16.90 36.60
N ALA A 219 -7.31 -17.22 37.49
CA ALA A 219 -5.93 -16.83 37.35
C ALA A 219 -5.31 -17.42 36.08
N SER A 220 -5.49 -18.71 35.82
CA SER A 220 -5.03 -19.37 34.58
C SER A 220 -5.63 -18.71 33.33
N LEU A 221 -6.93 -18.43 33.32
CA LEU A 221 -7.60 -17.77 32.22
C LEU A 221 -7.01 -16.39 31.92
N VAL A 222 -6.73 -15.59 32.95
CA VAL A 222 -6.10 -14.26 32.80
C VAL A 222 -4.69 -14.38 32.22
N GLU A 223 -3.87 -15.33 32.70
CA GLU A 223 -2.53 -15.56 32.15
C GLU A 223 -2.56 -16.00 30.69
N GLU A 224 -3.50 -16.87 30.33
CA GLU A 224 -3.72 -17.27 28.94
C GLU A 224 -4.11 -16.07 28.04
N MET A 225 -5.01 -15.19 28.53
CA MET A 225 -5.40 -13.97 27.84
C MET A 225 -4.24 -12.99 27.68
N LEU A 226 -3.42 -12.80 28.73
CA LEU A 226 -2.23 -11.95 28.67
C LEU A 226 -1.19 -12.50 27.68
N THR A 227 -1.03 -13.81 27.62
CA THR A 227 -0.17 -14.47 26.65
C THR A 227 -0.61 -14.18 25.21
N LEU A 228 -1.90 -14.35 24.92
CA LEU A 228 -2.46 -14.04 23.60
C LEU A 228 -2.32 -12.55 23.25
N ALA A 229 -2.60 -11.65 24.19
CA ALA A 229 -2.45 -10.20 23.97
C ALA A 229 -0.99 -9.79 23.67
N ARG A 230 -0.02 -10.43 24.33
CA ARG A 230 1.42 -10.21 24.06
C ARG A 230 1.82 -10.71 22.67
N LEU A 231 1.27 -11.85 22.23
CA LEU A 231 1.54 -12.44 20.92
C LEU A 231 0.90 -11.62 19.77
N ASP A 232 -0.33 -11.13 19.96
CA ASP A 232 -1.00 -10.24 19.00
C ASP A 232 -0.25 -8.90 18.83
N GLY A 233 0.45 -8.42 19.86
CA GLY A 233 1.28 -7.20 19.86
C GLY A 233 2.61 -7.33 19.10
N ASN A 234 2.84 -8.41 18.37
CA ASN A 234 4.05 -8.63 17.54
C ASN A 234 5.38 -8.57 18.32
N ARG A 235 5.36 -8.96 19.60
CA ARG A 235 6.61 -9.06 20.38
C ARG A 235 7.44 -10.20 19.81
N ALA A 236 8.65 -9.88 19.35
CA ALA A 236 9.58 -10.87 18.83
C ALA A 236 9.90 -11.91 19.92
N LEU A 237 9.62 -13.18 19.64
CA LEU A 237 10.10 -14.30 20.45
C LEU A 237 11.61 -14.45 20.23
N LYS A 238 12.28 -15.03 21.20
CA LYS A 238 13.68 -15.41 21.05
C LYS A 238 13.82 -16.42 19.90
N GLN A 239 14.92 -16.34 19.18
CA GLN A 239 15.26 -17.27 18.11
C GLN A 239 16.55 -17.99 18.51
N GLU A 240 16.39 -19.03 19.30
CA GLU A 240 17.50 -19.85 19.82
C GLU A 240 17.36 -21.27 19.25
N LYS A 241 18.48 -21.98 19.20
CA LYS A 241 18.51 -23.39 18.84
C LYS A 241 18.08 -24.23 20.04
N ILE A 242 16.96 -24.94 19.89
CA ILE A 242 16.32 -25.70 20.98
C ILE A 242 16.44 -27.21 20.71
N ASP A 243 16.90 -27.96 21.67
CA ASP A 243 16.74 -29.41 21.70
C ASP A 243 15.31 -29.74 22.19
N VAL A 244 14.54 -30.37 21.32
CA VAL A 244 13.10 -30.60 21.55
C VAL A 244 12.85 -31.85 22.41
N ILE A 245 13.72 -32.85 22.33
CA ILE A 245 13.50 -34.15 23.00
C ILE A 245 13.41 -33.99 24.52
N PRO A 246 14.35 -33.30 25.22
CA PRO A 246 14.23 -33.07 26.66
C PRO A 246 12.94 -32.38 27.07
N LEU A 247 12.47 -31.40 26.26
CA LEU A 247 11.21 -30.68 26.54
C LEU A 247 9.98 -31.57 26.40
N ILE A 248 9.97 -32.49 25.42
CA ILE A 248 8.89 -33.46 25.27
C ILE A 248 8.88 -34.41 26.47
N LEU A 249 10.04 -34.93 26.88
CA LEU A 249 10.16 -35.85 28.03
C LEU A 249 9.70 -35.20 29.34
N ASP A 250 10.12 -33.94 29.59
CA ASP A 250 9.64 -33.16 30.74
C ASP A 250 8.12 -33.01 30.70
N ALA A 251 7.55 -32.60 29.56
CA ALA A 251 6.11 -32.40 29.41
C ALA A 251 5.30 -33.70 29.57
N LEU A 252 5.80 -34.83 29.05
CA LEU A 252 5.17 -36.15 29.24
C LEU A 252 5.23 -36.59 30.69
N SER A 253 6.36 -36.35 31.39
CA SER A 253 6.51 -36.65 32.83
C SER A 253 5.52 -35.85 33.66
N ASP A 254 5.39 -34.55 33.39
CA ASP A 254 4.43 -33.69 34.09
C ASP A 254 2.98 -34.14 33.82
N ALA A 255 2.67 -34.49 32.57
CA ALA A 255 1.33 -35.00 32.18
C ALA A 255 1.01 -36.33 32.90
N HIS A 256 1.99 -37.23 33.05
CA HIS A 256 1.83 -38.50 33.77
C HIS A 256 1.55 -38.30 35.26
N VAL A 257 2.19 -37.33 35.90
CA VAL A 257 1.93 -36.99 37.31
C VAL A 257 0.49 -36.52 37.53
N VAL A 258 -0.04 -35.73 36.58
CA VAL A 258 -1.38 -35.13 36.67
C VAL A 258 -2.45 -36.10 36.24
N ALA A 259 -2.18 -37.00 35.29
CA ALA A 259 -3.12 -37.98 34.74
C ALA A 259 -2.40 -39.35 34.60
N PRO A 260 -2.19 -40.09 35.71
CA PRO A 260 -1.52 -41.39 35.69
C PRO A 260 -2.35 -42.50 35.06
N ASP A 261 -3.62 -42.25 34.80
CA ASP A 261 -4.58 -43.14 34.15
C ASP A 261 -4.53 -43.09 32.60
N HIS A 262 -3.70 -42.22 32.02
CA HIS A 262 -3.42 -42.17 30.59
C HIS A 262 -2.08 -42.83 30.30
N ALA A 263 -1.93 -43.40 29.10
CA ALA A 263 -0.64 -43.92 28.61
C ALA A 263 0.09 -42.82 27.80
N TRP A 264 1.08 -42.19 28.45
CA TRP A 264 1.90 -41.13 27.86
C TRP A 264 3.17 -41.72 27.26
N GLU A 265 3.39 -41.56 25.95
CA GLU A 265 4.49 -42.19 25.25
C GLU A 265 5.23 -41.23 24.34
N LEU A 266 6.56 -41.35 24.30
CA LEU A 266 7.40 -40.79 23.24
C LEU A 266 7.49 -41.85 22.13
N GLY A 267 7.00 -41.53 20.95
CA GLY A 267 7.10 -42.36 19.77
C GLY A 267 8.43 -42.14 19.03
N GLU A 268 8.34 -42.13 17.70
CA GLU A 268 9.50 -41.79 16.85
C GLU A 268 9.96 -40.37 17.12
N ALA A 269 11.24 -40.20 17.50
CA ALA A 269 11.84 -38.92 17.83
C ALA A 269 13.21 -38.79 17.15
N ALA A 270 13.23 -38.00 16.07
CA ALA A 270 14.45 -37.62 15.38
C ALA A 270 15.15 -36.51 16.17
N ASP A 271 16.48 -36.66 16.35
CA ASP A 271 17.32 -35.63 17.03
C ASP A 271 17.53 -34.45 16.05
N ILE A 272 16.53 -33.56 16.00
CA ILE A 272 16.49 -32.39 15.12
C ILE A 272 16.16 -31.17 15.95
N PRO A 273 17.11 -30.23 16.11
CA PRO A 273 16.85 -28.99 16.83
C PRO A 273 15.94 -28.07 16.05
N VAL A 274 15.16 -27.29 16.78
CA VAL A 274 14.20 -26.29 16.27
C VAL A 274 14.71 -24.88 16.58
N LEU A 275 14.48 -23.96 15.66
CA LEU A 275 14.73 -22.54 15.89
C LEU A 275 13.50 -21.89 16.53
N GLY A 276 13.65 -21.29 17.73
CA GLY A 276 12.51 -20.67 18.41
C GLY A 276 12.80 -20.24 19.85
N ASP A 277 11.73 -20.16 20.63
CA ASP A 277 11.75 -19.79 22.06
C ASP A 277 11.35 -21.02 22.89
N GLU A 278 12.22 -21.43 23.82
CA GLU A 278 12.00 -22.61 24.65
C GLU A 278 10.74 -22.54 25.50
N ALA A 279 10.45 -21.36 26.08
CA ALA A 279 9.26 -21.18 26.90
C ALA A 279 7.97 -21.28 26.05
N ALA A 280 8.03 -20.77 24.81
CA ALA A 280 6.93 -20.89 23.85
C ALA A 280 6.69 -22.36 23.46
N LEU A 281 7.75 -23.11 23.18
CA LEU A 281 7.66 -24.52 22.84
C LEU A 281 7.13 -25.37 24.01
N ARG A 282 7.62 -25.11 25.22
CA ARG A 282 7.12 -25.75 26.46
C ARG A 282 5.63 -25.49 26.64
N GLN A 283 5.16 -24.25 26.38
CA GLN A 283 3.75 -23.88 26.47
C GLN A 283 2.90 -24.61 25.41
N ILE A 284 3.42 -24.75 24.16
CA ILE A 284 2.77 -25.54 23.11
C ILE A 284 2.54 -26.97 23.56
N LEU A 285 3.59 -27.64 24.03
CA LEU A 285 3.53 -29.02 24.49
C LEU A 285 2.54 -29.19 25.68
N THR A 286 2.65 -28.31 26.66
CA THR A 286 1.75 -28.30 27.82
C THR A 286 0.27 -28.17 27.40
N ASN A 287 -0.03 -27.26 26.49
CA ASN A 287 -1.40 -27.05 26.02
C ASN A 287 -1.94 -28.26 25.22
N LEU A 288 -1.11 -28.86 24.37
CA LEU A 288 -1.50 -30.05 23.61
C LEU A 288 -1.77 -31.26 24.51
N LEU A 289 -0.87 -31.53 25.49
CA LEU A 289 -1.04 -32.64 26.42
C LEU A 289 -2.19 -32.41 27.40
N ALA A 290 -2.40 -31.16 27.87
CA ALA A 290 -3.57 -30.80 28.68
C ALA A 290 -4.87 -31.00 27.91
N ASN A 291 -4.89 -30.67 26.61
CA ASN A 291 -6.05 -30.91 25.74
C ASN A 291 -6.36 -32.40 25.61
N ALA A 292 -5.34 -33.24 25.36
CA ALA A 292 -5.51 -34.70 25.33
C ALA A 292 -6.10 -35.21 26.66
N ARG A 293 -5.54 -34.80 27.79
CA ARG A 293 -6.03 -35.19 29.14
C ARG A 293 -7.48 -34.84 29.37
N VAL A 294 -7.89 -33.62 29.03
CA VAL A 294 -9.23 -33.10 29.36
C VAL A 294 -10.32 -33.68 28.43
N HIS A 295 -9.98 -33.94 27.18
CA HIS A 295 -10.94 -34.30 26.15
C HIS A 295 -10.96 -35.78 25.82
N THR A 296 -10.12 -36.60 26.45
CA THR A 296 -10.15 -38.06 26.27
C THR A 296 -10.49 -38.79 27.57
N PRO A 297 -11.06 -40.00 27.52
CA PRO A 297 -11.34 -40.80 28.70
C PRO A 297 -10.03 -41.39 29.31
N ALA A 298 -10.14 -41.78 30.58
CA ALA A 298 -9.09 -42.56 31.24
C ALA A 298 -8.73 -43.82 30.42
N GLY A 299 -7.46 -44.18 30.39
CA GLY A 299 -6.92 -45.30 29.60
C GLY A 299 -6.56 -44.93 28.16
N THR A 300 -6.78 -43.68 27.75
CA THR A 300 -6.37 -43.22 26.40
C THR A 300 -4.84 -43.20 26.28
N ARG A 301 -4.35 -43.66 25.14
CA ARG A 301 -2.96 -43.60 24.76
C ARG A 301 -2.66 -42.29 24.02
N VAL A 302 -1.68 -41.53 24.50
CA VAL A 302 -1.21 -40.28 23.91
C VAL A 302 0.25 -40.42 23.49
N VAL A 303 0.53 -40.24 22.20
CA VAL A 303 1.87 -40.41 21.63
C VAL A 303 2.37 -39.08 21.08
N VAL A 304 3.55 -38.68 21.49
CA VAL A 304 4.26 -37.52 20.90
C VAL A 304 5.35 -38.04 19.98
N THR A 305 5.37 -37.54 18.73
CA THR A 305 6.43 -37.85 17.77
C THR A 305 7.12 -36.61 17.28
N LEU A 306 8.40 -36.75 16.91
CA LEU A 306 9.22 -35.67 16.36
C LEU A 306 9.88 -36.16 15.07
N THR A 307 9.49 -35.62 13.94
CA THR A 307 9.99 -36.07 12.63
C THR A 307 10.39 -34.89 11.76
N ARG A 308 11.28 -35.14 10.79
CA ARG A 308 11.56 -34.17 9.75
C ARG A 308 10.38 -34.17 8.76
N SER A 309 9.93 -32.98 8.37
CA SER A 309 8.89 -32.85 7.34
C SER A 309 9.55 -32.40 6.05
N ASP A 310 9.39 -33.22 5.01
CA ASP A 310 9.77 -32.90 3.63
C ASP A 310 8.60 -32.30 2.83
N ASP A 311 7.53 -31.87 3.51
CA ASP A 311 6.32 -31.30 2.89
C ASP A 311 6.61 -29.88 2.35
N GLU A 312 7.07 -29.84 1.11
CA GLU A 312 7.46 -28.63 0.38
C GLU A 312 6.29 -27.64 0.23
N ALA A 313 5.06 -28.14 0.18
CA ALA A 313 3.84 -27.31 0.10
C ALA A 313 3.61 -26.53 1.40
N VAL A 314 3.85 -27.16 2.56
CA VAL A 314 3.73 -26.47 3.87
C VAL A 314 4.85 -25.47 4.05
N ALA A 315 6.08 -25.82 3.70
CA ALA A 315 7.22 -24.91 3.73
C ALA A 315 7.02 -23.69 2.81
N ALA A 316 6.40 -23.88 1.65
CA ALA A 316 6.05 -22.79 0.71
C ALA A 316 4.95 -21.87 1.28
N CYS A 317 3.91 -22.46 1.90
CA CYS A 317 2.80 -21.70 2.49
C CYS A 317 3.26 -20.84 3.70
N VAL A 318 4.15 -21.37 4.54
CA VAL A 318 4.75 -20.64 5.68
C VAL A 318 5.61 -19.49 5.16
N ARG A 319 6.42 -19.73 4.12
CA ARG A 319 7.24 -18.70 3.45
C ARG A 319 6.38 -17.59 2.84
N ALA A 320 5.30 -17.92 2.14
CA ALA A 320 4.39 -16.94 1.52
C ALA A 320 3.71 -16.03 2.54
N ARG A 321 3.38 -16.53 3.73
CA ARG A 321 2.78 -15.74 4.82
C ARG A 321 3.82 -14.92 5.60
N GLY A 322 5.07 -15.36 5.68
CA GLY A 322 6.18 -14.65 6.35
C GLY A 322 6.75 -13.49 5.51
N CYS A 323 6.74 -13.60 4.18
CA CYS A 323 7.26 -12.57 3.27
C CYS A 323 6.39 -11.32 3.13
N ALA A 324 5.18 -11.28 3.70
CA ALA A 324 4.31 -10.11 3.63
C ALA A 324 4.74 -8.93 4.52
N LYS A 325 5.82 -9.07 5.31
CA LYS A 325 6.37 -7.96 6.13
C LYS A 325 7.89 -8.06 6.26
N GLY A 326 8.60 -7.42 5.35
CA GLY A 326 10.02 -7.15 5.56
C GLY A 326 10.83 -7.25 4.27
N GLN A 327 11.25 -6.12 3.77
CA GLN A 327 12.18 -5.95 2.67
C GLN A 327 13.49 -6.71 2.96
N GLY A 328 13.81 -7.64 2.10
CA GLY A 328 15.08 -8.32 2.08
C GLY A 328 15.00 -9.52 1.16
N LYS A 329 15.32 -9.36 -0.13
CA LYS A 329 15.66 -10.48 -1.01
C LYS A 329 16.86 -11.21 -0.41
N ALA A 330 16.61 -12.28 0.33
CA ALA A 330 17.61 -13.32 0.57
C ALA A 330 17.51 -14.33 -0.59
N GLU A 331 18.11 -14.00 -1.70
CA GLU A 331 18.46 -15.00 -2.72
C GLU A 331 19.53 -15.89 -2.12
N GLY A 332 19.19 -17.16 -1.89
CA GLY A 332 20.18 -18.19 -1.52
C GLY A 332 20.04 -18.87 -0.15
N ALA A 333 18.96 -18.66 0.61
CA ALA A 333 18.72 -19.51 1.78
C ALA A 333 18.32 -20.91 1.32
N PRO A 334 19.00 -22.00 1.81
CA PRO A 334 18.57 -23.37 1.53
C PRO A 334 17.13 -23.55 1.99
N ALA A 335 16.38 -24.41 1.34
CA ALA A 335 15.02 -24.76 1.71
C ALA A 335 15.03 -25.14 3.20
N SER A 336 14.49 -24.24 4.06
CA SER A 336 14.48 -24.48 5.50
C SER A 336 13.69 -25.74 5.76
N SER A 337 14.36 -26.81 6.16
CA SER A 337 13.69 -28.05 6.54
C SER A 337 12.78 -27.76 7.72
N MET A 338 11.56 -28.28 7.67
CA MET A 338 10.60 -28.14 8.76
C MET A 338 10.66 -29.38 9.64
N VAL A 339 10.38 -29.18 10.92
CA VAL A 339 10.25 -30.23 11.93
C VAL A 339 8.79 -30.33 12.32
N ALA A 340 8.22 -31.52 12.29
CA ALA A 340 6.86 -31.83 12.69
C ALA A 340 6.87 -32.44 14.11
N ILE A 341 6.22 -31.79 15.04
CA ILE A 341 5.85 -32.30 16.35
C ILE A 341 4.39 -32.72 16.27
N ARG A 342 4.11 -34.02 16.41
CA ARG A 342 2.73 -34.55 16.40
C ARG A 342 2.35 -35.05 17.77
N VAL A 343 1.17 -34.65 18.24
CA VAL A 343 0.54 -35.22 19.42
C VAL A 343 -0.70 -35.96 18.95
N ALA A 344 -0.71 -37.26 19.12
CA ALA A 344 -1.77 -38.17 18.70
C ALA A 344 -2.41 -38.84 19.90
N ASP A 345 -3.74 -38.85 20.01
CA ASP A 345 -4.50 -39.61 20.96
C ASP A 345 -5.40 -40.63 20.27
N ASP A 346 -5.76 -41.71 20.94
CA ASP A 346 -6.68 -42.72 20.46
C ASP A 346 -8.10 -42.58 21.08
N GLY A 347 -8.44 -41.36 21.49
CA GLY A 347 -9.70 -40.99 22.09
C GLY A 347 -10.87 -40.87 21.08
N PRO A 348 -11.94 -40.16 21.45
CA PRO A 348 -13.15 -40.05 20.62
C PRO A 348 -12.98 -39.12 19.41
N GLY A 349 -11.90 -38.38 19.31
CA GLY A 349 -11.66 -37.39 18.24
C GLY A 349 -12.42 -36.07 18.48
N ILE A 350 -12.28 -35.16 17.53
CA ILE A 350 -12.91 -33.84 17.55
C ILE A 350 -14.22 -33.89 16.76
N PRO A 351 -15.37 -33.44 17.34
CA PRO A 351 -16.63 -33.36 16.61
C PRO A 351 -16.54 -32.58 15.31
N PRO A 352 -17.19 -33.02 14.21
CA PRO A 352 -17.09 -32.37 12.91
C PRO A 352 -17.46 -30.89 12.94
N GLU A 353 -18.41 -30.50 13.78
CA GLU A 353 -18.97 -29.15 13.87
C GLU A 353 -17.93 -28.10 14.33
N ILE A 354 -16.89 -28.54 15.05
CA ILE A 354 -15.85 -27.65 15.60
C ILE A 354 -14.48 -27.85 14.96
N ARG A 355 -14.31 -28.85 14.07
CA ARG A 355 -13.01 -29.19 13.46
C ARG A 355 -12.34 -28.01 12.79
N ASP A 356 -13.07 -27.26 11.98
CA ASP A 356 -12.56 -26.11 11.23
C ASP A 356 -12.24 -24.90 12.13
N ARG A 357 -12.78 -24.92 13.35
CA ARG A 357 -12.71 -23.83 14.31
C ARG A 357 -11.96 -24.18 15.59
N VAL A 358 -11.32 -25.34 15.65
CA VAL A 358 -10.65 -25.84 16.87
C VAL A 358 -9.53 -24.90 17.36
N PHE A 359 -8.94 -24.11 16.47
CA PHE A 359 -7.92 -23.12 16.79
C PHE A 359 -8.50 -21.72 17.06
N ASP A 360 -9.80 -21.51 16.87
CA ASP A 360 -10.46 -20.26 17.26
C ASP A 360 -10.49 -20.12 18.77
N ARG A 361 -10.50 -18.88 19.25
CA ARG A 361 -10.57 -18.57 20.69
C ARG A 361 -11.93 -18.96 21.25
N PHE A 362 -11.93 -19.52 22.47
CA PHE A 362 -13.14 -19.90 23.24
C PHE A 362 -14.03 -20.97 22.57
N VAL A 363 -13.53 -21.67 21.55
CA VAL A 363 -14.26 -22.78 20.93
C VAL A 363 -14.21 -24.00 21.85
N ARG A 364 -15.40 -24.58 22.13
CA ARG A 364 -15.58 -25.76 22.98
C ARG A 364 -16.64 -26.69 22.35
N GLY A 365 -16.41 -27.99 22.44
CA GLY A 365 -17.43 -28.97 22.09
C GLY A 365 -18.51 -29.09 23.18
N ASP A 366 -19.75 -29.36 22.80
CA ASP A 366 -20.89 -29.48 23.75
C ASP A 366 -20.68 -30.57 24.83
N SER A 367 -19.91 -31.60 24.51
CA SER A 367 -19.57 -32.69 25.45
C SER A 367 -18.66 -32.25 26.62
N SER A 368 -18.01 -31.11 26.53
CA SER A 368 -17.12 -30.55 27.57
C SER A 368 -17.88 -29.76 28.64
N ARG A 369 -19.16 -29.45 28.42
CA ARG A 369 -20.00 -28.72 29.39
C ARG A 369 -20.49 -29.60 30.57
N THR A 370 -20.45 -30.90 30.42
CA THR A 370 -21.10 -31.86 31.35
C THR A 370 -20.15 -32.69 32.21
N ARG A 371 -18.82 -32.65 31.96
CA ARG A 371 -17.85 -33.41 32.78
C ARG A 371 -17.12 -32.49 33.76
N ASP A 372 -17.38 -32.73 35.02
CA ASP A 372 -16.60 -32.38 36.22
C ASP A 372 -15.91 -31.02 36.28
N GLY A 373 -16.67 -29.93 36.33
CA GLY A 373 -16.22 -28.64 36.88
C GLY A 373 -14.84 -28.03 36.43
N HIS A 374 -14.00 -28.79 35.77
CA HIS A 374 -12.64 -28.44 35.36
C HIS A 374 -12.51 -28.24 33.84
N GLY A 375 -13.55 -27.74 33.19
CA GLY A 375 -13.56 -27.49 31.75
C GLY A 375 -12.42 -26.58 31.30
N SER A 376 -11.76 -26.90 30.15
CA SER A 376 -10.77 -26.08 29.51
C SER A 376 -11.30 -24.68 29.17
N SER A 377 -10.44 -23.66 29.18
CA SER A 377 -10.79 -22.26 28.85
C SER A 377 -11.23 -22.06 27.38
N GLY A 378 -10.90 -23.03 26.50
CA GLY A 378 -11.05 -22.87 25.05
C GLY A 378 -10.00 -21.94 24.42
N LEU A 379 -8.98 -21.54 25.19
CA LEU A 379 -7.86 -20.71 24.69
C LEU A 379 -6.61 -21.51 24.36
N GLY A 380 -6.41 -22.70 24.92
CA GLY A 380 -5.19 -23.49 24.77
C GLY A 380 -4.81 -23.74 23.31
N MET A 381 -5.75 -24.11 22.44
CA MET A 381 -5.48 -24.35 21.02
C MET A 381 -5.17 -23.07 20.23
N SER A 382 -5.82 -21.96 20.54
CA SER A 382 -5.52 -20.67 19.94
C SER A 382 -4.14 -20.12 20.40
N ILE A 383 -3.70 -20.45 21.60
CA ILE A 383 -2.34 -20.17 22.08
C ILE A 383 -1.32 -20.99 21.29
N VAL A 384 -1.59 -22.30 21.08
CA VAL A 384 -0.70 -23.16 20.27
C VAL A 384 -0.54 -22.57 18.86
N GLU A 385 -1.64 -22.17 18.19
CA GLU A 385 -1.58 -21.55 16.86
C GLU A 385 -0.78 -20.25 16.87
N SER A 386 -1.05 -19.39 17.85
CA SER A 386 -0.38 -18.09 17.94
C SER A 386 1.12 -18.22 18.21
N LEU A 387 1.53 -19.13 19.10
CA LEU A 387 2.94 -19.41 19.41
C LEU A 387 3.66 -20.06 18.21
N ALA A 388 3.06 -21.07 17.59
CA ALA A 388 3.63 -21.71 16.40
C ALA A 388 3.87 -20.70 15.29
N ARG A 389 2.87 -19.81 15.03
CA ARG A 389 2.98 -18.73 14.04
C ARG A 389 4.06 -17.70 14.41
N ALA A 390 4.16 -17.33 15.68
CA ALA A 390 5.17 -16.39 16.16
C ALA A 390 6.61 -16.95 16.06
N MET A 391 6.77 -18.28 16.12
CA MET A 391 8.01 -19.00 15.87
C MET A 391 8.29 -19.26 14.37
N GLY A 392 7.48 -18.72 13.46
CA GLY A 392 7.63 -18.94 12.02
C GLY A 392 7.10 -20.29 11.52
N GLY A 393 6.30 -20.96 12.32
CA GLY A 393 5.70 -22.26 12.03
C GLY A 393 4.21 -22.19 11.76
N SER A 394 3.57 -23.35 11.84
CA SER A 394 2.11 -23.51 11.70
C SER A 394 1.63 -24.70 12.52
N VAL A 395 0.30 -24.75 12.76
CA VAL A 395 -0.37 -25.90 13.37
C VAL A 395 -1.52 -26.35 12.48
N ARG A 396 -1.75 -27.66 12.46
CA ARG A 396 -2.89 -28.24 11.73
C ARG A 396 -3.45 -29.45 12.45
N LEU A 397 -4.73 -29.69 12.25
CA LEU A 397 -5.38 -30.95 12.58
C LEU A 397 -5.15 -31.91 11.40
N VAL A 398 -4.63 -33.08 11.72
CA VAL A 398 -4.40 -34.13 10.71
C VAL A 398 -5.55 -35.12 10.77
N ASP A 399 -6.04 -35.53 9.61
CA ASP A 399 -7.08 -36.55 9.55
C ASP A 399 -6.57 -37.89 10.10
N SER A 400 -7.35 -38.47 11.01
CA SER A 400 -7.07 -39.73 11.68
C SER A 400 -8.32 -40.62 11.64
N GLU A 401 -8.12 -41.92 11.47
CA GLU A 401 -9.21 -42.90 11.55
C GLU A 401 -9.76 -43.05 12.98
N LYS A 402 -8.93 -42.79 13.98
CA LYS A 402 -9.25 -42.87 15.37
C LYS A 402 -8.54 -41.77 16.17
N GLY A 403 -9.29 -41.12 17.08
CA GLY A 403 -8.73 -40.10 17.95
C GLY A 403 -8.43 -38.76 17.28
N THR A 404 -7.52 -38.02 17.87
CA THR A 404 -7.08 -36.70 17.37
C THR A 404 -5.60 -36.69 17.08
N VAL A 405 -5.18 -36.11 15.98
CA VAL A 405 -3.77 -35.84 15.67
C VAL A 405 -3.58 -34.36 15.38
N ILE A 406 -2.81 -33.70 16.25
CA ILE A 406 -2.43 -32.31 16.07
C ILE A 406 -0.96 -32.25 15.70
N GLU A 407 -0.65 -31.58 14.60
CA GLU A 407 0.71 -31.43 14.08
C GLU A 407 1.14 -29.96 14.16
N VAL A 408 2.25 -29.71 14.81
CA VAL A 408 2.92 -28.41 14.87
C VAL A 408 4.17 -28.47 14.01
N MET A 409 4.25 -27.60 13.03
CA MET A 409 5.38 -27.47 12.12
C MET A 409 6.22 -26.27 12.53
N LEU A 410 7.53 -26.48 12.77
CA LEU A 410 8.47 -25.42 13.16
C LEU A 410 9.72 -25.46 12.26
N PRO A 411 10.41 -24.32 12.06
CA PRO A 411 11.65 -24.31 11.30
C PRO A 411 12.75 -25.09 12.04
N ALA A 412 13.47 -25.95 11.30
CA ALA A 412 14.68 -26.61 11.83
C ALA A 412 15.79 -25.57 12.03
N ALA A 413 16.64 -25.79 13.02
CA ALA A 413 17.75 -24.90 13.37
C ALA A 413 19.02 -25.18 12.55
#